data_5d3ab14b2592c1aeb79857b199c9138f
#
_entry.id   5d3ab14b2592c1aeb79857b199c9138f
#
_cell.length_a   1.000
_cell.length_b   1.000
_cell.length_c   1.000
_cell.angle_alpha   90.00
_cell.angle_beta   90.00
_cell.angle_gamma   90.00
#
_symmetry.space_group_name_H-M   'P 1'
#
loop_
_entity.id
_entity.type
_entity.pdbx_description
1 polymer ?
#
loop_
_entity_poly.entity_id
_entity_poly.type
_entity_poly.pdbx_seq_one_letter_code
_entity_poly.pdbx_strand_id
1 'polypeptide(L)'
;MWIKRNQFVMILGSLLLVTAIISGCQSEPEIKPVNTEPPTNPLEATKEVEQPVIEPTESPEPIQSEDEFILTSDVFLEGEPIPSKYACNGDDISPPLAWSGAPDNTNSFVLIMDDPDAPVGMWVHWVLFNIPGNATVIDVGLPADAELPDGSQQGTNSWGRVGYGGPCPPSGVHRYFFKLHALDAPLALDESATKEEVLAAMEGHILIETELMGTYSASGG
;
A
#
# COMPACT_ATOMS: atom_id res chain seq x y z
N MET A 1 42.35 -25.18 27.59
CA MET A 1 43.63 -24.63 27.15
C MET A 1 43.89 -25.10 25.72
N TRP A 2 43.42 -24.30 24.73
CA TRP A 2 43.94 -24.30 23.34
C TRP A 2 43.30 -23.09 22.62
N ILE A 3 44.15 -22.09 22.44
CA ILE A 3 43.90 -20.83 21.72
C ILE A 3 44.17 -21.11 20.24
N LYS A 4 43.23 -20.83 19.34
CA LYS A 4 43.51 -20.67 17.91
C LYS A 4 43.24 -19.25 17.48
N ARG A 5 44.31 -18.51 17.27
CA ARG A 5 44.41 -17.23 16.55
C ARG A 5 44.10 -17.49 15.08
N ASN A 6 43.22 -16.71 14.48
CA ASN A 6 43.12 -16.62 13.02
C ASN A 6 43.37 -15.18 12.55
N GLN A 7 44.24 -15.13 11.56
CA GLN A 7 44.92 -13.98 11.04
C GLN A 7 44.02 -13.08 10.19
N PHE A 8 44.23 -11.78 10.35
CA PHE A 8 43.86 -10.71 9.42
C PHE A 8 44.60 -10.88 8.10
N VAL A 9 43.88 -10.92 6.99
CA VAL A 9 44.41 -10.66 5.65
C VAL A 9 43.81 -9.35 5.15
N MET A 10 44.66 -8.31 5.17
CA MET A 10 44.42 -7.07 4.43
C MET A 10 44.78 -7.32 2.98
N ILE A 11 43.84 -7.04 2.07
CA ILE A 11 44.15 -6.89 0.65
C ILE A 11 43.89 -5.42 0.29
N LEU A 12 45.02 -4.69 0.11
CA LEU A 12 45.06 -3.42 -0.62
C LEU A 12 44.92 -3.72 -2.12
N GLY A 13 43.98 -3.09 -2.77
CA GLY A 13 43.77 -3.16 -4.23
C GLY A 13 43.40 -1.79 -4.79
N SER A 14 44.42 -1.12 -5.26
CA SER A 14 44.60 -0.09 -6.30
C SER A 14 43.34 0.62 -6.90
N LEU A 15 43.41 1.91 -6.72
CA LEU A 15 42.74 3.02 -7.39
C LEU A 15 43.17 3.11 -8.87
N LEU A 16 42.21 3.08 -9.80
CA LEU A 16 42.41 3.50 -11.19
C LEU A 16 41.35 4.54 -11.55
N LEU A 17 41.82 5.78 -11.62
CA LEU A 17 41.11 6.93 -12.17
C LEU A 17 41.12 6.81 -13.70
N VAL A 18 39.99 6.83 -14.33
CA VAL A 18 39.83 7.11 -15.78
C VAL A 18 38.89 8.29 -15.94
N THR A 19 39.49 9.44 -16.23
CA THR A 19 38.79 10.65 -16.70
C THR A 19 38.63 10.55 -18.22
N ALA A 20 37.39 10.58 -18.69
CA ALA A 20 37.06 10.86 -20.09
C ALA A 20 36.16 12.08 -20.19
N ILE A 21 36.74 13.16 -20.67
CA ILE A 21 36.06 14.40 -21.07
C ILE A 21 35.59 14.18 -22.50
N ILE A 22 34.29 14.27 -22.74
CA ILE A 22 33.77 14.44 -24.11
C ILE A 22 32.89 15.70 -24.10
N SER A 23 33.46 16.75 -24.69
CA SER A 23 32.82 17.98 -25.11
C SER A 23 31.99 17.67 -26.39
N GLY A 24 30.70 17.92 -26.34
CA GLY A 24 29.82 17.84 -27.51
C GLY A 24 28.87 19.03 -27.49
N CYS A 25 29.22 20.05 -28.28
CA CYS A 25 28.30 21.13 -28.67
C CYS A 25 27.17 20.54 -29.53
N GLN A 26 25.93 20.82 -29.17
CA GLN A 26 24.83 20.73 -30.14
C GLN A 26 23.99 21.99 -30.04
N SER A 27 23.90 22.60 -31.20
CA SER A 27 23.19 23.81 -31.57
C SER A 27 21.67 23.65 -31.48
N GLU A 28 21.07 24.62 -30.86
CA GLU A 28 19.63 24.89 -30.75
C GLU A 28 19.10 25.43 -32.12
N PRO A 29 17.96 24.98 -32.60
CA PRO A 29 17.32 25.62 -33.75
C PRO A 29 16.48 26.82 -33.32
N GLU A 30 16.87 27.98 -33.82
CA GLU A 30 16.21 29.28 -33.74
C GLU A 30 14.86 29.26 -34.49
N ILE A 31 13.73 29.44 -33.74
CA ILE A 31 12.41 29.62 -34.37
C ILE A 31 12.13 31.14 -34.50
N LYS A 32 12.09 31.58 -35.73
CA LYS A 32 11.69 32.96 -36.08
C LYS A 32 10.19 33.18 -35.85
N PRO A 33 9.77 34.34 -35.34
CA PRO A 33 8.36 34.69 -35.19
C PRO A 33 7.76 35.08 -36.56
N VAL A 34 6.67 34.40 -36.91
CA VAL A 34 5.82 34.79 -38.05
C VAL A 34 4.84 35.85 -37.55
N ASN A 35 5.03 37.06 -38.07
CA ASN A 35 4.14 38.22 -37.91
C ASN A 35 2.99 38.06 -38.91
N THR A 36 1.76 37.92 -38.48
CA THR A 36 0.56 38.07 -39.30
C THR A 36 -0.40 39.08 -38.65
N GLU A 37 -0.51 40.22 -39.35
CA GLU A 37 -1.50 41.28 -39.08
C GLU A 37 -2.93 40.77 -39.21
N PRO A 38 -3.88 41.27 -38.41
CA PRO A 38 -5.30 40.95 -38.52
C PRO A 38 -5.99 41.77 -39.60
N PRO A 39 -6.91 41.18 -40.38
CA PRO A 39 -7.77 41.95 -41.27
C PRO A 39 -8.88 42.63 -40.49
N THR A 40 -8.96 43.96 -40.65
CA THR A 40 -10.09 44.80 -40.29
C THR A 40 -11.31 44.47 -41.14
N ASN A 41 -12.44 44.17 -40.53
CA ASN A 41 -13.75 44.29 -41.21
C ASN A 41 -14.81 44.84 -40.23
N PRO A 42 -15.76 45.68 -40.74
CA PRO A 42 -16.57 46.57 -39.89
C PRO A 42 -17.85 45.94 -39.34
N LEU A 43 -18.23 46.47 -38.22
CA LEU A 43 -19.52 46.51 -37.55
C LEU A 43 -20.75 46.00 -38.32
N GLU A 44 -21.35 44.94 -37.81
CA GLU A 44 -22.79 44.71 -37.94
C GLU A 44 -23.36 44.37 -36.55
N ALA A 45 -24.29 45.21 -36.11
CA ALA A 45 -24.97 45.09 -34.83
C ALA A 45 -25.96 43.93 -34.86
N THR A 46 -25.71 42.91 -34.13
CA THR A 46 -26.70 41.82 -33.90
C THR A 46 -26.95 41.63 -32.42
N LYS A 47 -28.24 41.70 -32.10
CA LYS A 47 -28.88 41.62 -30.80
C LYS A 47 -28.21 40.60 -29.83
N GLU A 48 -27.96 41.12 -28.63
CA GLU A 48 -27.67 40.38 -27.42
C GLU A 48 -28.80 39.38 -27.13
N VAL A 49 -28.50 38.11 -27.35
CA VAL A 49 -29.30 37.00 -26.87
C VAL A 49 -28.65 36.55 -25.56
N GLU A 50 -29.32 36.89 -24.47
CA GLU A 50 -29.00 36.43 -23.12
C GLU A 50 -28.97 34.88 -23.13
N GLN A 51 -27.77 34.32 -23.10
CA GLN A 51 -27.60 32.88 -22.84
C GLN A 51 -27.84 32.67 -21.36
N PRO A 52 -28.63 31.65 -20.97
CA PRO A 52 -28.72 31.24 -19.56
C PRO A 52 -27.35 30.79 -19.07
N VAL A 53 -26.88 31.43 -18.01
CA VAL A 53 -25.72 30.99 -17.23
C VAL A 53 -26.06 29.61 -16.69
N ILE A 54 -25.48 28.57 -17.29
CA ILE A 54 -25.49 27.22 -16.73
C ILE A 54 -24.43 27.27 -15.62
N GLU A 55 -24.89 27.37 -14.36
CA GLU A 55 -24.05 27.07 -13.21
C GLU A 55 -23.39 25.69 -13.44
N PRO A 56 -22.08 25.53 -13.18
CA PRO A 56 -21.46 24.21 -13.22
C PRO A 56 -22.17 23.35 -12.18
N THR A 57 -22.95 22.38 -12.65
CA THR A 57 -23.48 21.30 -11.81
C THR A 57 -22.26 20.57 -11.24
N GLU A 58 -21.91 20.86 -9.98
CA GLU A 58 -21.02 20.00 -9.22
C GLU A 58 -21.55 18.58 -9.35
N SER A 59 -20.71 17.71 -9.94
CA SER A 59 -20.96 16.28 -9.93
C SER A 59 -21.13 15.89 -8.47
N PRO A 60 -22.23 15.23 -8.07
CA PRO A 60 -22.37 14.81 -6.69
C PRO A 60 -21.19 13.88 -6.36
N GLU A 61 -20.33 14.32 -5.44
CA GLU A 61 -19.38 13.43 -4.80
C GLU A 61 -20.19 12.24 -4.23
N PRO A 62 -19.68 11.00 -4.36
CA PRO A 62 -20.38 9.86 -3.79
C PRO A 62 -20.56 10.13 -2.29
N ILE A 63 -21.81 10.23 -1.85
CA ILE A 63 -22.18 10.32 -0.44
C ILE A 63 -21.78 8.98 0.17
N GLN A 64 -20.56 8.93 0.72
CA GLN A 64 -20.17 7.83 1.60
C GLN A 64 -21.06 7.96 2.83
N SER A 65 -21.91 6.98 3.07
CA SER A 65 -22.69 6.92 4.31
C SER A 65 -21.67 6.84 5.46
N GLU A 66 -21.76 7.77 6.43
CA GLU A 66 -20.85 7.83 7.59
C GLU A 66 -20.89 6.56 8.46
N ASP A 67 -21.76 5.60 8.11
CA ASP A 67 -22.02 4.35 8.82
C ASP A 67 -21.40 3.11 8.14
N GLU A 68 -20.70 3.23 7.01
CA GLU A 68 -20.10 2.08 6.32
C GLU A 68 -18.69 1.80 6.84
N PHE A 69 -18.42 0.54 7.25
CA PHE A 69 -17.08 0.13 7.66
C PHE A 69 -16.23 -0.12 6.42
N ILE A 70 -15.29 0.78 6.15
CA ILE A 70 -14.48 0.80 4.93
C ILE A 70 -13.00 0.75 5.28
N LEU A 71 -12.24 -0.12 4.58
CA LEU A 71 -10.78 -0.19 4.61
C LEU A 71 -10.22 0.40 3.31
N THR A 72 -9.22 1.26 3.42
CA THR A 72 -8.57 1.96 2.30
C THR A 72 -7.06 1.95 2.43
N SER A 73 -6.38 2.30 1.34
CA SER A 73 -4.95 2.62 1.31
C SER A 73 -4.70 3.85 0.47
N ASP A 74 -3.77 4.71 0.88
CA ASP A 74 -3.36 5.89 0.11
C ASP A 74 -2.47 5.53 -1.10
N VAL A 75 -2.06 4.27 -1.22
CA VAL A 75 -1.05 3.85 -2.20
C VAL A 75 -1.59 2.93 -3.29
N PHE A 76 -2.78 2.38 -3.13
CA PHE A 76 -3.53 1.66 -4.17
C PHE A 76 -5.03 1.67 -3.86
N LEU A 77 -5.87 1.57 -4.90
CA LEU A 77 -7.32 1.48 -4.79
C LEU A 77 -7.78 0.01 -4.89
N GLU A 78 -9.05 -0.22 -4.56
CA GLU A 78 -9.71 -1.52 -4.73
C GLU A 78 -9.51 -2.06 -6.16
N GLY A 79 -8.98 -3.28 -6.28
CA GLY A 79 -8.69 -3.96 -7.53
C GLY A 79 -7.43 -3.51 -8.26
N GLU A 80 -6.79 -2.43 -7.83
CA GLU A 80 -5.62 -1.86 -8.49
C GLU A 80 -4.30 -2.55 -8.08
N PRO A 81 -3.22 -2.36 -8.87
CA PRO A 81 -1.92 -2.92 -8.54
C PRO A 81 -1.33 -2.34 -7.25
N ILE A 82 -0.87 -3.21 -6.35
CA ILE A 82 -0.05 -2.83 -5.21
C ILE A 82 1.32 -2.39 -5.72
N PRO A 83 1.83 -1.19 -5.35
CA PRO A 83 3.13 -0.73 -5.82
C PRO A 83 4.27 -1.66 -5.41
N SER A 84 5.24 -1.86 -6.29
CA SER A 84 6.37 -2.80 -6.09
C SER A 84 7.19 -2.52 -4.82
N LYS A 85 7.17 -1.30 -4.30
CA LYS A 85 7.76 -0.96 -3.01
C LYS A 85 7.30 -1.89 -1.88
N TYR A 86 6.04 -2.32 -1.92
CA TYR A 86 5.41 -3.16 -0.87
C TYR A 86 5.50 -4.67 -1.15
N ALA A 87 6.11 -5.05 -2.27
CA ALA A 87 6.26 -6.43 -2.71
C ALA A 87 7.64 -7.00 -2.35
N CYS A 88 7.79 -8.33 -2.40
CA CYS A 88 9.02 -9.05 -2.03
C CYS A 88 10.23 -8.73 -2.91
N ASN A 89 10.02 -8.18 -4.10
CA ASN A 89 11.07 -7.71 -5.00
C ASN A 89 11.34 -6.19 -4.90
N GLY A 90 10.65 -5.49 -3.98
CA GLY A 90 10.86 -4.11 -3.61
C GLY A 90 11.45 -3.97 -2.21
N ASP A 91 10.89 -3.07 -1.41
CA ASP A 91 11.35 -2.85 -0.03
C ASP A 91 10.79 -3.89 0.96
N ASP A 92 9.79 -4.69 0.55
CA ASP A 92 9.08 -5.72 1.36
C ASP A 92 8.54 -5.17 2.69
N ILE A 93 7.98 -3.95 2.66
CA ILE A 93 7.41 -3.26 3.82
C ILE A 93 5.88 -3.22 3.72
N SER A 94 5.19 -3.20 4.87
CA SER A 94 3.73 -3.12 4.89
C SER A 94 3.23 -1.79 4.30
N PRO A 95 2.13 -1.79 3.49
CA PRO A 95 1.51 -0.56 3.01
C PRO A 95 0.79 0.17 4.16
N PRO A 96 0.59 1.49 4.04
CA PRO A 96 -0.29 2.23 4.93
C PRO A 96 -1.74 1.82 4.67
N LEU A 97 -2.52 1.65 5.74
CA LEU A 97 -3.94 1.34 5.68
C LEU A 97 -4.70 2.31 6.59
N ALA A 98 -5.93 2.64 6.22
CA ALA A 98 -6.83 3.46 7.01
C ALA A 98 -8.26 2.92 6.94
N TRP A 99 -9.04 3.13 7.99
CA TRP A 99 -10.44 2.72 8.02
C TRP A 99 -11.33 3.70 8.77
N SER A 100 -12.62 3.63 8.47
CA SER A 100 -13.67 4.41 9.11
C SER A 100 -14.93 3.58 9.27
N GLY A 101 -15.90 4.04 10.05
CA GLY A 101 -17.20 3.40 10.22
C GLY A 101 -17.19 2.15 11.10
N ALA A 102 -16.14 1.94 11.91
CA ALA A 102 -16.14 0.88 12.90
C ALA A 102 -17.21 1.14 13.98
N PRO A 103 -17.89 0.10 14.51
CA PRO A 103 -18.86 0.26 15.58
C PRO A 103 -18.25 0.86 16.86
N ASP A 104 -19.01 1.69 17.58
CA ASP A 104 -18.58 2.35 18.81
C ASP A 104 -18.11 1.38 19.92
N ASN A 105 -18.61 0.14 19.92
CA ASN A 105 -18.24 -0.90 20.86
C ASN A 105 -17.06 -1.77 20.42
N THR A 106 -16.29 -1.32 19.42
CA THR A 106 -15.07 -2.00 19.00
C THR A 106 -13.98 -1.87 20.07
N ASN A 107 -13.49 -3.01 20.55
CA ASN A 107 -12.41 -3.08 21.54
C ASN A 107 -11.05 -3.40 20.92
N SER A 108 -11.03 -4.13 19.81
CA SER A 108 -9.80 -4.41 19.04
C SER A 108 -10.11 -4.65 17.57
N PHE A 109 -9.05 -4.61 16.74
CA PHE A 109 -9.14 -5.06 15.35
C PHE A 109 -8.16 -6.20 15.08
N VAL A 110 -8.51 -6.98 14.05
CA VAL A 110 -7.64 -7.99 13.44
C VAL A 110 -7.53 -7.71 11.95
N LEU A 111 -6.31 -7.66 11.43
CA LEU A 111 -6.01 -7.57 10.00
C LEU A 111 -5.33 -8.86 9.53
N ILE A 112 -5.86 -9.47 8.47
CA ILE A 112 -5.28 -10.64 7.83
C ILE A 112 -5.09 -10.32 6.33
N MET A 113 -3.87 -10.56 5.81
CA MET A 113 -3.60 -10.45 4.38
C MET A 113 -3.38 -11.83 3.79
N ASP A 114 -4.19 -12.18 2.80
CA ASP A 114 -4.20 -13.48 2.12
C ASP A 114 -3.98 -13.37 0.61
N ASP A 115 -3.33 -14.38 0.03
CA ASP A 115 -3.26 -14.67 -1.40
C ASP A 115 -3.97 -16.00 -1.69
N PRO A 116 -5.20 -15.99 -2.26
CA PRO A 116 -5.91 -17.22 -2.63
C PRO A 116 -5.44 -17.81 -3.96
N ASP A 117 -4.66 -17.07 -4.74
CA ASP A 117 -4.21 -17.49 -6.08
C ASP A 117 -2.86 -18.21 -6.04
N ALA A 118 -2.26 -18.37 -4.85
CA ALA A 118 -0.98 -19.07 -4.69
C ALA A 118 -1.11 -20.56 -5.09
N PRO A 119 -0.11 -21.14 -5.80
CA PRO A 119 -0.19 -22.50 -6.35
C PRO A 119 -0.39 -23.59 -5.29
N VAL A 120 -0.03 -23.31 -4.04
CA VAL A 120 -0.14 -24.25 -2.91
C VAL A 120 -1.45 -24.09 -2.12
N GLY A 121 -2.36 -23.26 -2.59
CA GLY A 121 -3.59 -22.88 -1.89
C GLY A 121 -3.43 -21.53 -1.17
N MET A 122 -4.33 -21.24 -0.22
CA MET A 122 -4.30 -19.98 0.52
C MET A 122 -2.94 -19.72 1.15
N TRP A 123 -2.31 -18.59 0.79
CA TRP A 123 -1.03 -18.17 1.35
C TRP A 123 -1.23 -16.94 2.23
N VAL A 124 -0.85 -17.05 3.50
CA VAL A 124 -0.99 -15.97 4.49
C VAL A 124 0.23 -15.06 4.42
N HIS A 125 0.01 -13.79 4.10
CA HIS A 125 1.04 -12.78 3.97
C HIS A 125 1.28 -12.01 5.26
N TRP A 126 0.19 -11.75 6.04
CA TRP A 126 0.28 -10.99 7.27
C TRP A 126 -0.87 -11.35 8.21
N VAL A 127 -0.56 -11.43 9.50
CA VAL A 127 -1.51 -11.57 10.59
C VAL A 127 -1.17 -10.50 11.62
N LEU A 128 -2.08 -9.57 11.86
CA LEU A 128 -1.93 -8.51 12.85
C LEU A 128 -3.20 -8.47 13.69
N PHE A 129 -3.08 -8.61 15.00
CA PHE A 129 -4.22 -8.72 15.90
C PHE A 129 -4.02 -7.88 17.16
N ASN A 130 -5.09 -7.71 17.94
CA ASN A 130 -5.12 -6.82 19.10
C ASN A 130 -4.75 -5.37 18.75
N ILE A 131 -5.03 -4.93 17.50
CA ILE A 131 -4.92 -3.53 17.14
C ILE A 131 -5.90 -2.75 18.01
N PRO A 132 -5.50 -1.65 18.68
CA PRO A 132 -6.38 -0.92 19.61
C PRO A 132 -7.71 -0.50 18.97
N GLY A 133 -8.83 -0.64 19.69
CA GLY A 133 -10.16 -0.33 19.18
C GLY A 133 -10.40 1.14 18.81
N ASN A 134 -9.52 2.04 19.21
CA ASN A 134 -9.53 3.45 18.83
C ASN A 134 -8.57 3.78 17.67
N ALA A 135 -7.87 2.78 17.11
CA ALA A 135 -7.04 2.96 15.93
C ALA A 135 -7.91 3.14 14.69
N THR A 136 -7.46 3.98 13.77
CA THR A 136 -8.08 4.22 12.46
C THR A 136 -7.08 4.10 11.31
N VAL A 137 -5.82 3.84 11.65
CA VAL A 137 -4.72 3.74 10.68
C VAL A 137 -3.70 2.69 11.11
N ILE A 138 -3.02 2.13 10.13
CA ILE A 138 -1.76 1.40 10.25
C ILE A 138 -0.73 2.16 9.43
N ASP A 139 0.37 2.55 10.08
CA ASP A 139 1.47 3.25 9.42
C ASP A 139 2.21 2.34 8.43
N VAL A 140 2.86 2.98 7.44
CA VAL A 140 3.72 2.28 6.49
C VAL A 140 4.92 1.64 7.18
N GLY A 141 5.24 0.39 6.84
CA GLY A 141 6.49 -0.25 7.23
C GLY A 141 6.56 -0.60 8.71
N LEU A 142 5.52 -1.23 9.27
CA LEU A 142 5.59 -1.76 10.63
C LEU A 142 6.80 -2.69 10.78
N PRO A 143 7.51 -2.62 11.91
CA PRO A 143 8.64 -3.53 12.16
C PRO A 143 8.15 -4.97 12.28
N ALA A 144 9.03 -5.95 12.00
CA ALA A 144 8.71 -7.39 12.11
C ALA A 144 8.89 -7.91 13.55
N ASP A 145 8.47 -7.10 14.52
CA ASP A 145 8.44 -7.46 15.94
C ASP A 145 7.13 -8.16 16.27
N ALA A 146 7.16 -9.15 17.14
CA ALA A 146 5.96 -9.92 17.50
C ALA A 146 4.94 -9.08 18.28
N GLU A 147 5.40 -8.12 19.10
CA GLU A 147 4.60 -7.13 19.79
C GLU A 147 5.03 -5.72 19.37
N LEU A 148 4.06 -4.88 19.00
CA LEU A 148 4.28 -3.50 18.58
C LEU A 148 4.11 -2.53 19.75
N PRO A 149 4.65 -1.29 19.65
CA PRO A 149 4.60 -0.31 20.76
C PRO A 149 3.20 0.11 21.19
N ASP A 150 2.19 -0.05 20.36
CA ASP A 150 0.77 0.23 20.65
C ASP A 150 0.03 -0.94 21.31
N GLY A 151 0.71 -2.07 21.51
CA GLY A 151 0.16 -3.31 22.05
C GLY A 151 -0.42 -4.25 21.00
N SER A 152 -0.41 -3.88 19.73
CA SER A 152 -0.76 -4.81 18.65
C SER A 152 0.24 -5.96 18.57
N GLN A 153 -0.22 -7.13 18.16
CA GLN A 153 0.59 -8.34 18.07
C GLN A 153 0.61 -8.87 16.63
N GLN A 154 1.75 -9.37 16.20
CA GLN A 154 1.91 -9.94 14.87
C GLN A 154 2.04 -11.46 14.95
N GLY A 155 1.23 -12.14 14.16
CA GLY A 155 1.24 -13.59 14.02
C GLY A 155 2.24 -14.09 12.98
N THR A 156 2.28 -15.42 12.86
CA THR A 156 3.15 -16.13 11.91
C THR A 156 2.50 -16.23 10.55
N ASN A 157 3.20 -15.77 9.51
CA ASN A 157 2.79 -15.88 8.11
C ASN A 157 3.19 -17.24 7.49
N SER A 158 2.80 -17.49 6.24
CA SER A 158 3.07 -18.78 5.55
C SER A 158 4.55 -19.05 5.26
N TRP A 159 5.45 -18.08 5.42
CA TRP A 159 6.91 -18.30 5.42
C TRP A 159 7.45 -18.75 6.79
N GLY A 160 6.60 -18.89 7.81
CA GLY A 160 7.01 -19.25 9.16
C GLY A 160 7.75 -18.14 9.91
N ARG A 161 7.51 -16.89 9.53
CA ARG A 161 8.08 -15.69 10.17
C ARG A 161 6.98 -14.76 10.64
N VAL A 162 7.25 -13.99 11.66
CA VAL A 162 6.37 -12.96 12.20
C VAL A 162 6.36 -11.73 11.29
N GLY A 163 5.19 -11.09 11.18
CA GLY A 163 5.02 -9.82 10.49
C GLY A 163 4.66 -9.94 9.02
N TYR A 164 4.76 -8.83 8.33
CA TYR A 164 4.39 -8.68 6.92
C TYR A 164 5.35 -9.44 6.00
N GLY A 165 4.80 -10.03 4.94
CA GLY A 165 5.53 -10.50 3.76
C GLY A 165 4.80 -10.02 2.51
N GLY A 166 5.49 -9.26 1.66
CA GLY A 166 4.90 -8.63 0.50
C GLY A 166 4.43 -9.59 -0.57
N PRO A 167 3.58 -9.13 -1.51
CA PRO A 167 3.22 -9.86 -2.72
C PRO A 167 4.42 -10.47 -3.41
N CYS A 168 4.36 -11.78 -3.70
CA CYS A 168 5.48 -12.54 -4.27
C CYS A 168 4.99 -13.65 -5.20
N PRO A 169 4.18 -13.34 -6.23
CA PRO A 169 3.63 -14.37 -7.10
C PRO A 169 4.74 -15.01 -7.95
N PRO A 170 4.79 -16.36 -8.05
CA PRO A 170 5.80 -17.03 -8.87
C PRO A 170 5.56 -16.82 -10.38
N SER A 171 4.32 -16.53 -10.79
CA SER A 171 3.91 -16.27 -12.17
C SER A 171 2.54 -15.61 -12.22
N GLY A 172 2.24 -14.89 -13.31
CA GLY A 172 0.92 -14.28 -13.53
C GLY A 172 0.63 -13.11 -12.59
N VAL A 173 -0.65 -12.85 -12.39
CA VAL A 173 -1.18 -11.82 -11.49
C VAL A 173 -1.96 -12.51 -10.40
N HIS A 174 -1.65 -12.20 -9.13
CA HIS A 174 -2.36 -12.68 -7.96
C HIS A 174 -3.12 -11.55 -7.28
N ARG A 175 -4.16 -11.91 -6.54
CA ARG A 175 -4.98 -11.01 -5.71
C ARG A 175 -4.56 -11.14 -4.25
N TYR A 176 -4.51 -10.01 -3.57
CA TYR A 176 -4.11 -9.90 -2.17
C TYR A 176 -5.23 -9.21 -1.41
N PHE A 177 -5.87 -9.94 -0.50
CA PHE A 177 -7.01 -9.47 0.27
C PHE A 177 -6.55 -9.05 1.65
N PHE A 178 -6.70 -7.76 1.97
CA PHE A 178 -6.53 -7.22 3.30
C PHE A 178 -7.90 -7.23 3.98
N LYS A 179 -8.10 -8.14 4.93
CA LYS A 179 -9.37 -8.32 5.66
C LYS A 179 -9.25 -7.74 7.04
N LEU A 180 -10.07 -6.74 7.35
CA LEU A 180 -10.11 -6.09 8.66
C LEU A 180 -11.39 -6.46 9.38
N HIS A 181 -11.24 -6.97 10.60
CA HIS A 181 -12.33 -7.37 11.47
C HIS A 181 -12.34 -6.49 12.71
N ALA A 182 -13.48 -5.88 13.04
CA ALA A 182 -13.71 -5.18 14.30
C ALA A 182 -14.28 -6.18 15.33
N LEU A 183 -13.68 -6.22 16.51
CA LEU A 183 -14.04 -7.17 17.58
C LEU A 183 -14.53 -6.45 18.84
N ASP A 184 -15.42 -7.08 19.59
CA ASP A 184 -15.91 -6.61 20.89
C ASP A 184 -14.96 -6.90 22.07
N ALA A 185 -13.87 -7.64 21.81
CA ALA A 185 -12.86 -7.99 22.83
C ALA A 185 -11.47 -8.14 22.19
N PRO A 186 -10.38 -7.92 22.93
CA PRO A 186 -9.06 -8.36 22.52
C PRO A 186 -8.95 -9.89 22.62
N LEU A 187 -8.09 -10.47 21.79
CA LEU A 187 -7.84 -11.90 21.73
C LEU A 187 -6.80 -12.31 22.80
N ALA A 188 -7.09 -13.38 23.54
CA ALA A 188 -6.17 -13.95 24.51
C ALA A 188 -5.25 -14.98 23.82
N LEU A 189 -4.37 -14.48 22.95
CA LEU A 189 -3.40 -15.29 22.21
C LEU A 189 -1.99 -14.82 22.52
N ASP A 190 -1.04 -15.75 22.39
CA ASP A 190 0.37 -15.42 22.43
C ASP A 190 0.80 -14.79 21.10
N GLU A 191 1.85 -13.99 21.14
CA GLU A 191 2.55 -13.50 19.97
C GLU A 191 2.98 -14.69 19.07
N SER A 192 3.02 -14.47 17.75
CA SER A 192 3.30 -15.49 16.75
C SER A 192 2.18 -16.50 16.49
N ALA A 193 0.96 -16.25 16.99
CA ALA A 193 -0.21 -17.06 16.68
C ALA A 193 -0.40 -17.19 15.15
N THR A 194 -0.84 -18.36 14.71
CA THR A 194 -1.17 -18.59 13.30
C THR A 194 -2.51 -17.94 12.94
N LYS A 195 -2.76 -17.76 11.64
CA LYS A 195 -4.06 -17.30 11.15
C LYS A 195 -5.21 -18.16 11.68
N GLU A 196 -5.05 -19.48 11.68
CA GLU A 196 -6.07 -20.43 12.13
C GLU A 196 -6.40 -20.26 13.61
N GLU A 197 -5.39 -20.02 14.44
CA GLU A 197 -5.58 -19.72 15.87
C GLU A 197 -6.27 -18.39 16.10
N VAL A 198 -5.90 -17.36 15.32
CA VAL A 198 -6.54 -16.04 15.36
C VAL A 198 -8.01 -16.15 14.93
N LEU A 199 -8.31 -16.82 13.81
CA LEU A 199 -9.69 -17.02 13.34
C LEU A 199 -10.53 -17.77 14.37
N ALA A 200 -9.98 -18.81 14.99
CA ALA A 200 -10.69 -19.56 16.04
C ALA A 200 -10.98 -18.70 17.29
N ALA A 201 -10.03 -17.83 17.65
CA ALA A 201 -10.22 -16.91 18.79
C ALA A 201 -11.19 -15.76 18.49
N MET A 202 -11.39 -15.42 17.24
CA MET A 202 -12.35 -14.40 16.80
C MET A 202 -13.80 -14.89 16.80
N GLU A 203 -14.05 -16.20 16.84
CA GLU A 203 -15.40 -16.78 16.79
C GLU A 203 -16.28 -16.21 17.92
N GLY A 204 -17.42 -15.61 17.55
CA GLY A 204 -18.36 -14.99 18.48
C GLY A 204 -18.00 -13.59 18.95
N HIS A 205 -16.87 -13.03 18.51
CA HIS A 205 -16.39 -11.69 18.86
C HIS A 205 -16.44 -10.68 17.70
N ILE A 206 -16.70 -11.14 16.46
CA ILE A 206 -16.72 -10.26 15.29
C ILE A 206 -17.98 -9.40 15.29
N LEU A 207 -17.80 -8.08 15.29
CA LEU A 207 -18.87 -7.09 15.17
C LEU A 207 -19.22 -6.82 13.71
N ILE A 208 -18.18 -6.60 12.90
CA ILE A 208 -18.27 -6.31 11.46
C ILE A 208 -16.92 -6.59 10.80
N GLU A 209 -16.94 -6.78 9.48
CA GLU A 209 -15.74 -6.97 8.68
C GLU A 209 -15.77 -6.12 7.41
N THR A 210 -14.60 -5.79 6.89
CA THR A 210 -14.40 -5.14 5.59
C THR A 210 -13.13 -5.67 4.95
N GLU A 211 -12.99 -5.50 3.64
CA GLU A 211 -11.78 -5.90 2.92
C GLU A 211 -11.36 -4.85 1.89
N LEU A 212 -10.08 -4.84 1.58
CA LEU A 212 -9.46 -4.13 0.48
C LEU A 212 -8.65 -5.14 -0.32
N MET A 213 -8.90 -5.25 -1.62
CA MET A 213 -8.16 -6.15 -2.49
C MET A 213 -7.24 -5.35 -3.40
N GLY A 214 -5.98 -5.77 -3.46
CA GLY A 214 -5.02 -5.29 -4.46
C GLY A 214 -4.50 -6.44 -5.31
N THR A 215 -3.88 -6.12 -6.44
CA THR A 215 -3.26 -7.10 -7.33
C THR A 215 -1.75 -6.93 -7.39
N TYR A 216 -1.01 -7.98 -7.73
CA TYR A 216 0.41 -7.88 -8.04
C TYR A 216 0.83 -8.91 -9.07
N SER A 217 1.77 -8.51 -9.95
CA SER A 217 2.27 -9.35 -11.05
C SER A 217 3.70 -9.82 -10.77
N ALA A 218 4.02 -11.06 -11.16
CA ALA A 218 5.38 -11.61 -11.11
C ALA A 218 6.42 -10.76 -11.86
N SER A 219 5.99 -9.96 -12.84
CA SER A 219 6.85 -9.04 -13.61
C SER A 219 7.04 -7.67 -12.96
N GLY A 220 6.44 -7.47 -11.79
CA GLY A 220 6.35 -6.18 -11.14
C GLY A 220 5.08 -5.41 -11.55
N GLY A 221 4.55 -4.59 -10.66
CA GLY A 221 3.40 -3.72 -10.92
C GLY A 221 3.81 -2.51 -11.75
#